data_de675b9f90ba0f18daebd1e0708908c7
#
_entry.id   de675b9f90ba0f18daebd1e0708908c7
#
_cell.length_a   1.000
_cell.length_b   1.000
_cell.length_c   1.000
_cell.angle_alpha   90.00
_cell.angle_beta   90.00
_cell.angle_gamma   90.00
#
_symmetry.space_group_name_H-M   'P 1'
#
loop_
_entity.id
_entity.type
_entity.pdbx_description
1 polymer ?
#
loop_
_entity_poly.entity_id
_entity_poly.type
_entity_poly.pdbx_seq_one_letter_code
_entity_poly.pdbx_strand_id
1 'polypeptide(L)'
;SGYVKQKVAVHNFASSTNPGGGVTRGSSAQEECLCRCSGLYFCLSVPEMMKGFYYPHRNAKNPINNADIIYTPGVTVFKTDTSNPKLLDEKDWYDVDVITCAAPNLRERPSNRFNQNNGDHAVKVSDRELLEIHKKRLTRILDVAALNNAEVVILGAFGCGAFQNKPEVVARAAKEVI
;
A
#
# COMPACT_ATOMS: atom_id res chain seq x y z
N SER A 1 22.39 -26.21 9.34
CA SER A 1 20.91 -26.06 9.34
C SER A 1 20.57 -24.94 8.37
N GLY A 2 20.15 -25.31 7.13
CA GLY A 2 19.75 -24.33 6.15
C GLY A 2 18.39 -23.74 6.55
N TYR A 3 18.36 -22.47 6.93
CA TYR A 3 17.10 -21.71 6.96
C TYR A 3 16.58 -21.62 5.52
N VAL A 4 15.46 -22.25 5.24
CA VAL A 4 14.73 -22.04 4.00
C VAL A 4 14.24 -20.61 4.05
N LYS A 5 14.72 -19.76 3.13
CA LYS A 5 14.30 -18.36 3.05
C LYS A 5 12.85 -18.33 2.55
N GLN A 6 11.91 -18.01 3.44
CA GLN A 6 10.49 -17.90 3.09
C GLN A 6 10.27 -16.71 2.14
N LYS A 7 9.37 -16.88 1.19
CA LYS A 7 8.95 -15.79 0.31
C LYS A 7 7.91 -14.93 1.02
N VAL A 8 8.30 -13.71 1.35
CA VAL A 8 7.47 -12.74 2.09
C VAL A 8 6.92 -11.69 1.16
N ALA A 9 5.60 -11.47 1.21
CA ALA A 9 4.94 -10.35 0.55
C ALA A 9 4.43 -9.33 1.59
N VAL A 10 4.69 -8.05 1.35
CA VAL A 10 4.28 -6.95 2.22
C VAL A 10 3.20 -6.14 1.52
N HIS A 11 2.07 -5.93 2.19
CA HIS A 11 1.01 -5.04 1.70
C HIS A 11 1.42 -3.58 1.92
N ASN A 12 1.56 -2.83 0.83
CA ASN A 12 1.76 -1.38 0.82
C ASN A 12 0.42 -0.64 0.82
N PHE A 13 0.17 0.19 1.85
CA PHE A 13 -1.04 1.02 2.01
C PHE A 13 -0.93 2.28 1.16
N ALA A 14 -1.14 2.11 -0.12
CA ALA A 14 -0.73 3.05 -1.14
C ALA A 14 -1.59 4.31 -1.25
N SER A 15 -0.97 5.38 -1.71
CA SER A 15 -1.66 6.39 -2.50
C SER A 15 -2.02 5.83 -3.87
N SER A 16 -3.26 6.00 -4.32
CA SER A 16 -3.67 5.62 -5.68
C SER A 16 -3.18 6.60 -6.74
N THR A 17 -2.79 7.80 -6.33
CA THR A 17 -2.52 8.91 -7.26
C THR A 17 -1.06 9.34 -7.32
N ASN A 18 -0.25 9.03 -6.28
CA ASN A 18 1.15 9.41 -6.24
C ASN A 18 2.03 8.21 -5.85
N PRO A 19 3.01 7.83 -6.69
CA PRO A 19 3.98 6.79 -6.31
C PRO A 19 4.67 7.14 -5.00
N GLY A 20 4.67 6.22 -4.04
CA GLY A 20 5.27 6.45 -2.74
C GLY A 20 4.60 7.55 -1.91
N GLY A 21 3.34 7.90 -2.23
CA GLY A 21 2.59 8.90 -1.49
C GLY A 21 3.24 10.28 -1.46
N GLY A 22 3.54 10.75 -0.26
CA GLY A 22 4.23 12.02 0.00
C GLY A 22 5.70 11.87 0.39
N VAL A 23 6.38 10.78 0.01
CA VAL A 23 7.77 10.48 0.41
C VAL A 23 8.74 11.60 0.05
N THR A 24 8.59 12.20 -1.13
CA THR A 24 9.42 13.33 -1.60
C THR A 24 9.10 14.67 -0.91
N ARG A 25 8.06 14.70 -0.08
CA ARG A 25 7.58 15.88 0.65
C ARG A 25 7.63 15.71 2.17
N GLY A 26 8.33 14.66 2.65
CA GLY A 26 8.53 14.42 4.07
C GLY A 26 7.35 13.80 4.82
N SER A 27 6.39 13.21 4.12
CA SER A 27 5.33 12.41 4.76
C SER A 27 5.92 11.13 5.36
N SER A 28 5.27 10.57 6.40
CA SER A 28 5.80 9.46 7.21
C SER A 28 4.76 8.36 7.51
N ALA A 29 3.75 8.18 6.63
CA ALA A 29 2.86 7.04 6.72
C ALA A 29 3.55 5.74 6.24
N GLN A 30 2.85 4.62 6.27
CA GLN A 30 3.42 3.30 5.99
C GLN A 30 4.07 3.18 4.59
N GLU A 31 3.43 3.69 3.55
CA GLU A 31 3.99 3.67 2.19
C GLU A 31 5.31 4.46 2.12
N GLU A 32 5.33 5.64 2.72
CA GLU A 32 6.54 6.47 2.73
C GLU A 32 7.68 5.83 3.52
N CYS A 33 7.36 5.13 4.61
CA CYS A 33 8.34 4.35 5.38
C CYS A 33 8.93 3.23 4.53
N LEU A 34 8.10 2.44 3.85
CA LEU A 34 8.57 1.41 2.91
C LEU A 34 9.46 1.99 1.81
N CYS A 35 9.05 3.11 1.21
CA CYS A 35 9.81 3.78 0.16
C CYS A 35 11.16 4.35 0.65
N ARG A 36 11.26 4.77 1.92
CA ARG A 36 12.52 5.30 2.48
C ARG A 36 13.53 4.22 2.80
N CYS A 37 13.09 3.01 3.14
CA CYS A 37 13.99 1.94 3.55
C CYS A 37 14.30 0.92 2.44
N SER A 38 13.69 1.07 1.26
CA SER A 38 13.82 0.11 0.16
C SER A 38 13.84 0.76 -1.23
N GLY A 39 14.02 -0.07 -2.26
CA GLY A 39 13.94 0.33 -3.66
C GLY A 39 12.52 0.58 -4.20
N LEU A 40 11.48 0.46 -3.36
CA LEU A 40 10.08 0.49 -3.78
C LEU A 40 9.70 1.75 -4.56
N TYR A 41 10.13 2.94 -4.11
CA TYR A 41 9.80 4.20 -4.79
C TYR A 41 10.21 4.20 -6.26
N PHE A 42 11.40 3.70 -6.57
CA PHE A 42 11.90 3.63 -7.94
C PHE A 42 11.05 2.67 -8.78
N CYS A 43 10.65 1.53 -8.21
CA CYS A 43 9.78 0.58 -8.90
C CYS A 43 8.39 1.17 -9.21
N LEU A 44 7.81 1.95 -8.29
CA LEU A 44 6.48 2.56 -8.45
C LEU A 44 6.48 3.77 -9.39
N SER A 45 7.61 4.45 -9.56
CA SER A 45 7.70 5.72 -10.31
C SER A 45 8.06 5.55 -11.79
N VAL A 46 8.18 4.32 -12.29
CA VAL A 46 8.46 4.07 -13.72
C VAL A 46 7.28 4.47 -14.62
N PRO A 47 7.53 4.83 -15.88
CA PRO A 47 6.49 5.29 -16.81
C PRO A 47 5.32 4.31 -16.98
N GLU A 48 5.59 3.01 -16.93
CA GLU A 48 4.59 1.95 -17.06
C GLU A 48 3.58 2.00 -15.90
N MET A 49 4.06 2.17 -14.67
CA MET A 49 3.19 2.29 -13.48
C MET A 49 2.43 3.61 -13.49
N MET A 50 3.06 4.70 -13.95
CA MET A 50 2.37 5.97 -14.13
C MET A 50 1.19 5.84 -15.09
N LYS A 51 1.39 5.20 -16.24
CA LYS A 51 0.35 5.02 -17.27
C LYS A 51 -0.71 4.00 -16.87
N GLY A 52 -0.31 2.88 -16.27
CA GLY A 52 -1.19 1.75 -15.98
C GLY A 52 -1.98 1.89 -14.68
N PHE A 53 -1.47 2.66 -13.71
CA PHE A 53 -2.08 2.79 -12.39
C PHE A 53 -2.36 4.25 -11.99
N TYR A 54 -1.34 5.11 -11.87
CA TYR A 54 -1.51 6.42 -11.25
C TYR A 54 -2.31 7.41 -12.09
N TYR A 55 -2.07 7.50 -13.41
CA TYR A 55 -2.85 8.41 -14.28
C TYR A 55 -4.32 8.01 -14.40
N PRO A 56 -4.70 6.74 -14.56
CA PRO A 56 -6.10 6.33 -14.51
C PRO A 56 -6.81 6.75 -13.22
N HIS A 57 -6.17 6.56 -12.06
CA HIS A 57 -6.75 6.96 -10.78
C HIS A 57 -6.87 8.48 -10.63
N ARG A 58 -5.86 9.25 -11.07
CA ARG A 58 -5.93 10.72 -11.11
C ARG A 58 -7.08 11.22 -11.98
N ASN A 59 -7.29 10.60 -13.12
CA ASN A 59 -8.36 10.97 -14.05
C ASN A 59 -9.75 10.61 -13.49
N ALA A 60 -9.86 9.48 -12.79
CA ALA A 60 -11.10 9.05 -12.17
C ALA A 60 -11.54 9.97 -11.02
N LYS A 61 -10.61 10.63 -10.32
CA LYS A 61 -10.87 11.51 -9.16
C LYS A 61 -11.81 10.88 -8.12
N ASN A 62 -11.72 9.57 -7.95
CA ASN A 62 -12.62 8.81 -7.08
C ASN A 62 -11.92 8.49 -5.74
N PRO A 63 -12.37 9.09 -4.61
CA PRO A 63 -11.77 8.85 -3.30
C PRO A 63 -11.92 7.40 -2.81
N ILE A 64 -12.95 6.70 -3.26
CA ILE A 64 -13.14 5.28 -2.88
C ILE A 64 -12.01 4.43 -3.45
N ASN A 65 -11.37 4.89 -4.54
CA ASN A 65 -10.39 4.10 -5.28
C ASN A 65 -11.02 2.80 -5.85
N ASN A 66 -10.22 1.89 -6.33
CA ASN A 66 -10.67 0.58 -6.78
C ASN A 66 -9.77 -0.52 -6.19
N ALA A 67 -9.91 -1.74 -6.64
CA ALA A 67 -9.11 -2.88 -6.19
C ALA A 67 -7.91 -3.17 -7.08
N ASP A 68 -7.40 -2.18 -7.83
CA ASP A 68 -6.21 -2.34 -8.65
C ASP A 68 -4.98 -2.52 -7.79
N ILE A 69 -4.08 -3.38 -8.28
CA ILE A 69 -2.87 -3.78 -7.56
C ILE A 69 -1.66 -3.60 -8.48
N ILE A 70 -0.57 -3.08 -7.92
CA ILE A 70 0.76 -3.23 -8.47
C ILE A 70 1.46 -4.31 -7.64
N TYR A 71 1.91 -5.37 -8.29
CA TYR A 71 2.79 -6.36 -7.69
C TYR A 71 4.23 -6.07 -8.06
N THR A 72 5.09 -5.89 -7.06
CA THR A 72 6.52 -5.59 -7.24
C THR A 72 7.34 -6.70 -6.60
N PRO A 73 7.90 -7.63 -7.38
CA PRO A 73 8.72 -8.71 -6.84
C PRO A 73 10.12 -8.22 -6.46
N GLY A 74 10.70 -8.82 -5.42
CA GLY A 74 12.11 -8.68 -5.08
C GLY A 74 12.55 -7.25 -4.74
N VAL A 75 11.76 -6.53 -3.97
CA VAL A 75 12.12 -5.18 -3.51
C VAL A 75 13.17 -5.28 -2.40
N THR A 76 14.36 -4.78 -2.67
CA THR A 76 15.47 -4.81 -1.70
C THR A 76 15.26 -3.78 -0.59
N VAL A 77 15.27 -4.25 0.65
CA VAL A 77 15.30 -3.43 1.87
C VAL A 77 16.76 -3.28 2.30
N PHE A 78 17.23 -2.06 2.38
CA PHE A 78 18.64 -1.73 2.64
C PHE A 78 18.84 -0.70 3.77
N LYS A 79 17.76 -0.25 4.40
CA LYS A 79 17.81 0.81 5.41
C LYS A 79 16.83 0.51 6.56
N THR A 80 17.18 0.91 7.77
CA THR A 80 16.27 0.85 8.93
C THR A 80 15.17 1.91 8.82
N ASP A 81 13.96 1.58 9.28
CA ASP A 81 12.86 2.55 9.41
C ASP A 81 12.76 3.02 10.88
N THR A 82 13.65 3.91 11.24
CA THR A 82 13.73 4.53 12.57
C THR A 82 13.75 6.04 12.46
N SER A 83 13.62 6.74 13.59
CA SER A 83 13.75 8.22 13.63
C SER A 83 15.13 8.73 13.16
N ASN A 84 16.15 7.87 13.22
CA ASN A 84 17.49 8.10 12.66
C ASN A 84 17.84 6.95 11.70
N PRO A 85 17.37 6.96 10.44
CA PRO A 85 17.55 5.86 9.51
C PRO A 85 19.03 5.62 9.20
N LYS A 86 19.45 4.36 9.23
CA LYS A 86 20.81 3.93 8.91
C LYS A 86 20.81 2.94 7.77
N LEU A 87 21.80 3.03 6.89
CA LEU A 87 22.06 1.95 5.94
C LEU A 87 22.40 0.68 6.71
N LEU A 88 21.85 -0.44 6.24
CA LEU A 88 22.24 -1.77 6.67
C LEU A 88 23.56 -2.14 5.98
N ASP A 89 24.35 -3.02 6.62
CA ASP A 89 25.45 -3.69 5.93
C ASP A 89 24.89 -4.51 4.76
N GLU A 90 25.60 -4.61 3.63
CA GLU A 90 25.10 -5.33 2.44
C GLU A 90 24.72 -6.78 2.73
N LYS A 91 25.40 -7.45 3.65
CA LYS A 91 25.08 -8.82 4.10
C LYS A 91 23.72 -8.94 4.81
N ASP A 92 23.19 -7.83 5.33
CA ASP A 92 21.93 -7.74 6.06
C ASP A 92 20.79 -7.20 5.17
N TRP A 93 21.07 -6.91 3.90
CA TRP A 93 20.03 -6.57 2.92
C TRP A 93 19.17 -7.79 2.64
N TYR A 94 17.88 -7.55 2.43
CA TYR A 94 16.94 -8.62 2.12
C TYR A 94 15.87 -8.15 1.15
N ASP A 95 15.31 -9.10 0.40
CA ASP A 95 14.26 -8.83 -0.57
C ASP A 95 12.91 -9.27 -0.02
N VAL A 96 11.88 -8.47 -0.33
CA VAL A 96 10.48 -8.80 -0.11
C VAL A 96 9.69 -8.47 -1.38
N ASP A 97 8.60 -9.19 -1.61
CA ASP A 97 7.63 -8.79 -2.61
C ASP A 97 6.71 -7.72 -2.01
N VAL A 98 6.26 -6.76 -2.81
CA VAL A 98 5.36 -5.70 -2.34
C VAL A 98 4.07 -5.71 -3.14
N ILE A 99 2.94 -5.74 -2.43
CA ILE A 99 1.60 -5.68 -3.00
C ILE A 99 1.03 -4.30 -2.73
N THR A 100 1.03 -3.45 -3.72
CA THR A 100 0.57 -2.06 -3.63
C THR A 100 -0.91 -1.97 -3.95
N CYS A 101 -1.73 -1.57 -3.00
CA CYS A 101 -3.17 -1.37 -3.15
C CYS A 101 -3.63 -0.19 -2.31
N ALA A 102 -4.56 0.63 -2.83
CA ALA A 102 -5.08 1.79 -2.12
C ALA A 102 -6.37 1.46 -1.37
N ALA A 103 -6.50 1.93 -0.12
CA ALA A 103 -7.76 1.94 0.62
C ALA A 103 -8.70 3.06 0.14
N PRO A 104 -10.00 3.03 0.48
CA PRO A 104 -10.86 4.20 0.38
C PRO A 104 -10.27 5.38 1.16
N ASN A 105 -10.22 6.54 0.54
CA ASN A 105 -9.82 7.79 1.19
C ASN A 105 -11.08 8.51 1.70
N LEU A 106 -11.41 8.30 2.97
CA LEU A 106 -12.63 8.81 3.61
C LEU A 106 -12.43 10.18 4.28
N ARG A 107 -11.34 10.86 3.97
CA ARG A 107 -11.05 12.21 4.50
C ARG A 107 -12.08 13.21 4.02
N GLU A 108 -12.33 14.23 4.82
CA GLU A 108 -13.16 15.38 4.43
C GLU A 108 -12.63 16.07 3.15
N ARG A 109 -11.30 16.14 3.03
CA ARG A 109 -10.60 16.62 1.83
C ARG A 109 -9.71 15.51 1.29
N PRO A 110 -10.20 14.66 0.38
CA PRO A 110 -9.43 13.54 -0.15
C PRO A 110 -8.16 13.98 -0.86
N SER A 111 -8.26 15.03 -1.69
CA SER A 111 -7.08 15.65 -2.31
C SER A 111 -6.39 16.63 -1.37
N ASN A 112 -5.07 16.58 -1.33
CA ASN A 112 -4.22 17.51 -0.59
C ASN A 112 -2.80 17.51 -1.18
N ARG A 113 -1.88 18.25 -0.57
CA ARG A 113 -0.48 18.35 -1.05
C ARG A 113 0.27 16.99 -1.13
N PHE A 114 -0.13 16.00 -0.37
CA PHE A 114 0.50 14.67 -0.36
C PHE A 114 -0.23 13.65 -1.23
N ASN A 115 -1.53 13.86 -1.49
CA ASN A 115 -2.38 12.96 -2.25
C ASN A 115 -3.26 13.77 -3.21
N GLN A 116 -2.66 14.23 -4.30
CA GLN A 116 -3.32 15.09 -5.29
C GLN A 116 -4.24 14.28 -6.22
N ASN A 117 -5.30 14.92 -6.70
CA ASN A 117 -6.24 14.34 -7.68
C ASN A 117 -6.98 13.07 -7.21
N ASN A 118 -7.23 12.92 -5.91
CA ASN A 118 -8.00 11.80 -5.36
C ASN A 118 -9.47 12.17 -5.10
N GLY A 119 -9.99 13.19 -5.78
CA GLY A 119 -11.34 13.73 -5.63
C GLY A 119 -11.40 14.98 -4.74
N ASP A 120 -12.39 15.81 -4.98
CA ASP A 120 -12.50 17.15 -4.35
C ASP A 120 -13.47 17.17 -3.16
N HIS A 121 -14.31 16.12 -3.03
CA HIS A 121 -15.33 16.02 -2.00
C HIS A 121 -15.24 14.76 -1.20
N ALA A 122 -15.58 14.85 0.10
CA ALA A 122 -15.72 13.70 0.97
C ALA A 122 -16.76 12.71 0.43
N VAL A 123 -16.46 11.42 0.57
CA VAL A 123 -17.40 10.35 0.27
C VAL A 123 -17.84 9.71 1.58
N LYS A 124 -19.14 9.57 1.74
CA LYS A 124 -19.73 8.84 2.87
C LYS A 124 -19.98 7.41 2.48
N VAL A 125 -19.47 6.50 3.27
CA VAL A 125 -19.62 5.04 3.08
C VAL A 125 -20.16 4.45 4.37
N SER A 126 -21.21 3.63 4.29
CA SER A 126 -21.70 2.89 5.45
C SER A 126 -20.69 1.82 5.88
N ASP A 127 -20.76 1.39 7.15
CA ASP A 127 -19.88 0.34 7.68
C ASP A 127 -20.05 -0.97 6.91
N ARG A 128 -21.24 -1.27 6.43
CA ARG A 128 -21.52 -2.45 5.60
C ARG A 128 -20.81 -2.35 4.23
N GLU A 129 -20.93 -1.22 3.56
CA GLU A 129 -20.25 -1.00 2.27
C GLU A 129 -18.73 -1.01 2.44
N LEU A 130 -18.22 -0.35 3.49
CA LEU A 130 -16.80 -0.32 3.80
C LEU A 130 -16.25 -1.73 4.07
N LEU A 131 -17.02 -2.57 4.79
CA LEU A 131 -16.68 -3.97 5.03
C LEU A 131 -16.53 -4.74 3.71
N GLU A 132 -17.50 -4.64 2.81
CA GLU A 132 -17.46 -5.34 1.52
C GLU A 132 -16.31 -4.84 0.62
N ILE A 133 -16.03 -3.53 0.63
CA ILE A 133 -14.89 -2.97 -0.10
C ILE A 133 -13.57 -3.55 0.42
N HIS A 134 -13.38 -3.59 1.74
CA HIS A 134 -12.16 -4.13 2.34
C HIS A 134 -12.03 -5.64 2.12
N LYS A 135 -13.12 -6.41 2.27
CA LYS A 135 -13.13 -7.85 1.96
C LYS A 135 -12.67 -8.12 0.53
N LYS A 136 -13.27 -7.43 -0.44
CA LYS A 136 -12.89 -7.56 -1.86
C LYS A 136 -11.41 -7.25 -2.10
N ARG A 137 -10.88 -6.20 -1.48
CA ARG A 137 -9.47 -5.82 -1.66
C ARG A 137 -8.52 -6.79 -0.99
N LEU A 138 -8.82 -7.18 0.25
CA LEU A 138 -7.99 -8.14 0.99
C LEU A 138 -7.98 -9.51 0.29
N THR A 139 -9.12 -10.02 -0.16
CA THR A 139 -9.18 -11.24 -0.97
C THR A 139 -8.26 -11.13 -2.19
N ARG A 140 -8.37 -10.03 -2.95
CA ARG A 140 -7.53 -9.83 -4.13
C ARG A 140 -6.03 -9.72 -3.80
N ILE A 141 -5.67 -9.10 -2.67
CA ILE A 141 -4.29 -9.04 -2.19
C ILE A 141 -3.76 -10.43 -1.87
N LEU A 142 -4.56 -11.26 -1.19
CA LEU A 142 -4.19 -12.64 -0.86
C LEU A 142 -4.11 -13.53 -2.11
N ASP A 143 -5.03 -13.36 -3.06
CA ASP A 143 -5.00 -14.08 -4.34
C ASP A 143 -3.72 -13.76 -5.12
N VAL A 144 -3.33 -12.47 -5.20
CA VAL A 144 -2.10 -12.04 -5.85
C VAL A 144 -0.87 -12.60 -5.13
N ALA A 145 -0.87 -12.61 -3.81
CA ALA A 145 0.21 -13.21 -3.02
C ALA A 145 0.35 -14.72 -3.31
N ALA A 146 -0.78 -15.45 -3.30
CA ALA A 146 -0.81 -16.88 -3.59
C ALA A 146 -0.37 -17.21 -5.01
N LEU A 147 -0.84 -16.46 -6.01
CA LEU A 147 -0.44 -16.61 -7.43
C LEU A 147 1.07 -16.39 -7.64
N ASN A 148 1.71 -15.62 -6.76
CA ASN A 148 3.14 -15.37 -6.80
C ASN A 148 3.92 -16.23 -5.80
N ASN A 149 3.31 -17.27 -5.24
CA ASN A 149 3.91 -18.22 -4.30
C ASN A 149 4.49 -17.55 -3.02
N ALA A 150 3.86 -16.49 -2.52
CA ALA A 150 4.20 -15.94 -1.22
C ALA A 150 3.79 -16.93 -0.12
N GLU A 151 4.72 -17.24 0.79
CA GLU A 151 4.50 -18.13 1.92
C GLU A 151 4.04 -17.37 3.16
N VAL A 152 4.41 -16.08 3.24
CA VAL A 152 4.03 -15.16 4.31
C VAL A 152 3.53 -13.86 3.70
N VAL A 153 2.39 -13.37 4.20
CA VAL A 153 1.84 -12.06 3.81
C VAL A 153 1.76 -11.17 5.04
N ILE A 154 2.42 -10.02 4.99
CA ILE A 154 2.36 -9.02 6.04
C ILE A 154 1.24 -8.02 5.71
N LEU A 155 0.16 -8.10 6.46
CA LEU A 155 -0.98 -7.18 6.42
C LEU A 155 -0.92 -6.18 7.58
N GLY A 156 -1.86 -5.24 7.63
CA GLY A 156 -1.96 -4.29 8.73
C GLY A 156 -3.24 -3.46 8.70
N ALA A 157 -3.25 -2.32 9.38
CA ALA A 157 -4.41 -1.44 9.54
C ALA A 157 -4.70 -0.62 8.27
N PHE A 158 -5.08 -1.31 7.20
CA PHE A 158 -5.25 -0.81 5.84
C PHE A 158 -6.19 0.40 5.76
N GLY A 159 -5.63 1.58 5.49
CA GLY A 159 -6.36 2.82 5.37
C GLY A 159 -6.80 3.47 6.69
N CYS A 160 -6.51 2.87 7.85
CA CYS A 160 -6.99 3.38 9.15
C CYS A 160 -6.28 4.66 9.61
N GLY A 161 -5.12 4.96 9.07
CA GLY A 161 -4.37 6.18 9.37
C GLY A 161 -4.88 7.38 8.55
N ALA A 162 -4.06 7.82 7.60
CA ALA A 162 -4.33 9.02 6.79
C ALA A 162 -5.66 9.00 6.04
N PHE A 163 -6.19 7.84 5.66
CA PHE A 163 -7.45 7.71 4.91
C PHE A 163 -8.69 7.53 5.79
N GLN A 164 -8.54 7.49 7.12
CA GLN A 164 -9.62 7.52 8.11
C GLN A 164 -10.66 6.39 7.98
N ASN A 165 -10.22 5.21 7.52
CA ASN A 165 -11.08 4.02 7.57
C ASN A 165 -11.23 3.56 9.03
N LYS A 166 -12.39 2.99 9.37
CA LYS A 166 -12.69 2.51 10.72
C LYS A 166 -11.90 1.23 11.03
N PRO A 167 -11.03 1.23 12.06
CA PRO A 167 -10.18 0.07 12.36
C PRO A 167 -10.96 -1.21 12.64
N GLU A 168 -12.10 -1.12 13.34
CA GLU A 168 -12.97 -2.25 13.64
C GLU A 168 -13.56 -2.90 12.40
N VAL A 169 -13.92 -2.10 11.36
CA VAL A 169 -14.44 -2.60 10.10
C VAL A 169 -13.34 -3.28 9.30
N VAL A 170 -12.15 -2.69 9.26
CA VAL A 170 -10.98 -3.25 8.57
C VAL A 170 -10.52 -4.56 9.22
N ALA A 171 -10.45 -4.60 10.56
CA ALA A 171 -10.11 -5.81 11.30
C ALA A 171 -11.13 -6.93 11.09
N ARG A 172 -12.42 -6.59 11.06
CA ARG A 172 -13.49 -7.54 10.75
C ARG A 172 -13.35 -8.08 9.32
N ALA A 173 -13.08 -7.22 8.34
CA ALA A 173 -12.86 -7.64 6.96
C ALA A 173 -11.70 -8.64 6.86
N ALA A 174 -10.57 -8.36 7.53
CA ALA A 174 -9.44 -9.26 7.56
C ALA A 174 -9.80 -10.62 8.19
N LYS A 175 -10.49 -10.60 9.35
CA LYS A 175 -10.94 -11.84 10.02
C LYS A 175 -11.89 -12.69 9.17
N GLU A 176 -12.73 -12.08 8.32
CA GLU A 176 -13.69 -12.80 7.48
C GLU A 176 -13.05 -13.35 6.20
N VAL A 177 -11.87 -12.88 5.80
CA VAL A 177 -11.19 -13.25 4.56
C VAL A 177 -10.05 -14.24 4.80
N ILE A 178 -9.37 -14.18 5.97
CA ILE A 178 -8.30 -15.10 6.40
C ILE A 178 -8.90 -16.33 7.07
#